data_bf5c90dcf1d23512133549f512e407b2
#
_entry.id   bf5c90dcf1d23512133549f512e407b2
#
_cell.length_a   1.000
_cell.length_b   1.000
_cell.length_c   1.000
_cell.angle_alpha   90.00
_cell.angle_beta   90.00
_cell.angle_gamma   90.00
#
_symmetry.space_group_name_H-M   'P 1'
#
loop_
_entity.id
_entity.type
_entity.pdbx_description
1 polymer ?
#
loop_
_entity_poly.entity_id
_entity_poly.type
_entity_poly.pdbx_seq_one_letter_code
_entity_poly.pdbx_strand_id
1 'polypeptide(L)'
;IAALIAQYKASKGQAPLCLDTDPVNSTFHGYTSLNVRRLQIMDGDEINSRNFDSLVELIAPSKDDVVIDNGASSFVPLSHYLVTNQVPALLHEMGHELVVHTVITGGQALVDTLSGFAQLASQFPAEARFVVWLNPYWGPIEHEGKTFEQLKAYTANKARVAAIIQIPDLKKETYGQDLSDMLQDRLT
;
A
#
# COMPACT_ATOMS: atom_id res chain seq x y z
N ILE A 1 -5.57 -0.36 4.02
CA ILE A 1 -4.63 -1.50 4.11
C ILE A 1 -3.52 -1.19 5.10
N ALA A 2 -2.90 -0.02 5.05
CA ALA A 2 -1.83 0.35 5.96
C ALA A 2 -2.24 0.18 7.43
N ALA A 3 -3.43 0.67 7.81
CA ALA A 3 -3.96 0.48 9.17
C ALA A 3 -4.08 -1.00 9.56
N LEU A 4 -4.55 -1.88 8.66
CA LEU A 4 -4.65 -3.31 8.93
C LEU A 4 -3.28 -3.96 9.15
N ILE A 5 -2.28 -3.58 8.35
CA ILE A 5 -0.91 -4.08 8.49
C ILE A 5 -0.31 -3.61 9.82
N ALA A 6 -0.47 -2.32 10.15
CA ALA A 6 0.06 -1.76 11.39
C ALA A 6 -0.58 -2.39 12.62
N GLN A 7 -1.91 -2.57 12.62
CA GLN A 7 -2.64 -3.26 13.68
C GLN A 7 -2.22 -4.73 13.82
N TYR A 8 -2.04 -5.43 12.71
CA TYR A 8 -1.55 -6.81 12.73
C TYR A 8 -0.17 -6.90 13.38
N LYS A 9 0.75 -5.99 13.02
CA LYS A 9 2.08 -5.94 13.64
C LYS A 9 1.99 -5.61 15.12
N ALA A 10 1.17 -4.64 15.50
CA ALA A 10 0.93 -4.29 16.91
C ALA A 10 0.36 -5.48 17.71
N SER A 11 -0.56 -6.26 17.13
CA SER A 11 -1.10 -7.48 17.77
C SER A 11 -0.05 -8.57 18.00
N LYS A 12 1.09 -8.49 17.31
CA LYS A 12 2.26 -9.37 17.49
C LYS A 12 3.32 -8.79 18.44
N GLY A 13 3.01 -7.68 19.11
CA GLY A 13 3.92 -7.00 20.03
C GLY A 13 5.00 -6.17 19.33
N GLN A 14 4.84 -5.88 18.04
CA GLN A 14 5.73 -5.00 17.28
C GLN A 14 5.21 -3.56 17.34
N ALA A 15 6.09 -2.58 17.24
CA ALA A 15 5.76 -1.16 17.21
C ALA A 15 6.23 -0.54 15.88
N PRO A 16 5.52 -0.75 14.76
CA PRO A 16 5.97 -0.25 13.48
C PRO A 16 6.00 1.28 13.45
N LEU A 17 6.97 1.85 12.75
CA LEU A 17 6.94 3.27 12.38
C LEU A 17 5.86 3.47 11.32
N CYS A 18 4.81 4.21 11.66
CA CYS A 18 3.68 4.47 10.77
C CYS A 18 3.77 5.87 10.18
N LEU A 19 3.71 5.97 8.85
CA LEU A 19 3.83 7.22 8.09
C LEU A 19 2.65 7.39 7.15
N ASP A 20 2.02 8.56 7.15
CA ASP A 20 0.94 8.93 6.24
C ASP A 20 1.45 10.00 5.28
N THR A 21 1.45 9.70 3.99
CA THR A 21 1.84 10.61 2.90
C THR A 21 0.66 11.05 2.04
N ASP A 22 -0.59 10.79 2.47
CA ASP A 22 -1.77 11.31 1.77
C ASP A 22 -1.97 12.79 2.11
N PRO A 23 -1.76 13.72 1.16
CA PRO A 23 -1.90 15.13 1.45
C PRO A 23 -3.36 15.57 1.60
N VAL A 24 -4.30 14.78 1.08
CA VAL A 24 -5.73 15.14 1.00
C VAL A 24 -6.51 14.56 2.16
N ASN A 25 -6.51 13.23 2.31
CA ASN A 25 -7.42 12.58 3.25
C ASN A 25 -6.75 12.23 4.59
N SER A 26 -5.47 11.90 4.59
CA SER A 26 -4.69 11.51 5.80
C SER A 26 -5.46 10.54 6.72
N THR A 27 -6.14 9.56 6.12
CA THR A 27 -7.01 8.63 6.86
C THR A 27 -6.23 7.79 7.86
N PHE A 28 -5.02 7.39 7.48
CA PHE A 28 -4.16 6.59 8.34
C PHE A 28 -3.70 7.36 9.57
N HIS A 29 -3.39 8.64 9.43
CA HIS A 29 -3.04 9.52 10.57
C HIS A 29 -4.14 9.61 11.63
N GLY A 30 -5.39 9.35 11.26
CA GLY A 30 -6.51 9.37 12.19
C GLY A 30 -6.54 8.20 13.19
N TYR A 31 -5.74 7.14 13.00
CA TYR A 31 -5.62 6.04 13.97
C TYR A 31 -4.66 6.41 15.09
N THR A 32 -5.18 7.07 16.12
CA THR A 32 -4.38 7.65 17.22
C THR A 32 -3.55 6.63 17.99
N SER A 33 -4.06 5.39 18.16
CA SER A 33 -3.36 4.30 18.84
C SER A 33 -2.11 3.80 18.09
N LEU A 34 -2.01 4.07 16.78
CA LEU A 34 -0.87 3.67 15.95
C LEU A 34 0.24 4.72 15.88
N ASN A 35 0.08 5.88 16.54
CA ASN A 35 1.07 6.97 16.54
C ASN A 35 1.56 7.36 15.13
N VAL A 36 0.64 7.38 14.17
CA VAL A 36 0.97 7.65 12.77
C VAL A 36 1.50 9.08 12.61
N ARG A 37 2.65 9.22 11.98
CA ARG A 37 3.23 10.53 11.64
C ARG A 37 2.78 10.93 10.24
N ARG A 38 2.26 12.14 10.11
CA ARG A 38 1.96 12.71 8.80
C ARG A 38 3.21 13.34 8.20
N LEU A 39 3.52 12.97 6.97
CA LEU A 39 4.61 13.58 6.21
C LEU A 39 4.06 14.75 5.38
N GLN A 40 4.63 15.94 5.58
CA GLN A 40 4.24 17.11 4.80
C GLN A 40 4.94 17.07 3.43
N ILE A 41 4.22 16.63 2.41
CA ILE A 41 4.75 16.51 1.04
C ILE A 41 4.33 17.66 0.11
N MET A 42 3.44 18.53 0.57
CA MET A 42 2.96 19.69 -0.19
C MET A 42 3.85 20.90 0.01
N ASP A 43 3.99 21.68 -1.05
CA ASP A 43 4.53 23.04 -1.04
C ASP A 43 3.50 23.94 -1.74
N GLY A 44 2.74 24.70 -0.96
CA GLY A 44 1.52 25.32 -1.43
C GLY A 44 0.50 24.28 -1.90
N ASP A 45 0.04 24.40 -3.14
CA ASP A 45 -0.97 23.52 -3.75
C ASP A 45 -0.37 22.35 -4.55
N GLU A 46 0.97 22.24 -4.61
CA GLU A 46 1.67 21.23 -5.39
C GLU A 46 2.45 20.26 -4.50
N ILE A 47 2.62 19.02 -5.01
CA ILE A 47 3.49 18.03 -4.34
C ILE A 47 4.94 18.35 -4.67
N ASN A 48 5.73 18.63 -3.63
CA ASN A 48 7.17 18.80 -3.76
C ASN A 48 7.89 17.47 -3.53
N SER A 49 8.42 16.89 -4.59
CA SER A 49 9.10 15.60 -4.54
C SER A 49 10.32 15.58 -3.60
N ARG A 50 10.94 16.72 -3.32
CA ARG A 50 12.04 16.82 -2.34
C ARG A 50 11.59 16.51 -0.92
N ASN A 51 10.30 16.73 -0.62
CA ASN A 51 9.77 16.44 0.71
C ASN A 51 9.74 14.93 1.01
N PHE A 52 9.89 14.07 -0.02
CA PHE A 52 10.10 12.64 0.18
C PHE A 52 11.50 12.29 0.70
N ASP A 53 12.47 13.21 0.67
CA ASP A 53 13.77 12.99 1.32
C ASP A 53 13.58 12.73 2.82
N SER A 54 12.65 13.44 3.45
CA SER A 54 12.29 13.23 4.86
C SER A 54 11.74 11.81 5.13
N LEU A 55 11.13 11.17 4.13
CA LEU A 55 10.70 9.77 4.23
C LEU A 55 11.91 8.85 4.39
N VAL A 56 12.92 9.03 3.53
CA VAL A 56 14.15 8.23 3.58
C VAL A 56 14.91 8.48 4.89
N GLU A 57 14.99 9.73 5.35
CA GLU A 57 15.62 10.10 6.62
C GLU A 57 14.96 9.45 7.84
N LEU A 58 13.62 9.20 7.77
CA LEU A 58 12.89 8.53 8.84
C LEU A 58 13.06 7.00 8.78
N ILE A 59 13.12 6.42 7.57
CA ILE A 59 13.24 4.97 7.37
C ILE A 59 14.66 4.50 7.69
N ALA A 60 15.67 5.19 7.17
CA ALA A 60 17.05 4.76 7.20
C ALA A 60 17.59 4.37 8.59
N PRO A 61 17.33 5.13 9.66
CA PRO A 61 17.76 4.77 11.02
C PRO A 61 16.83 3.79 11.73
N SER A 62 15.66 3.48 11.16
CA SER A 62 14.67 2.65 11.83
C SER A 62 15.14 1.20 11.90
N LYS A 63 14.99 0.59 13.07
CA LYS A 63 15.20 -0.85 13.27
C LYS A 63 13.88 -1.62 13.27
N ASP A 64 12.78 -0.88 13.31
CA ASP A 64 11.43 -1.42 13.30
C ASP A 64 10.89 -1.46 11.87
N ASP A 65 9.86 -2.27 11.65
CA ASP A 65 9.12 -2.25 10.41
C ASP A 65 8.52 -0.85 10.18
N VAL A 66 8.49 -0.41 8.93
CA VAL A 66 7.90 0.87 8.54
C VAL A 66 6.66 0.60 7.69
N VAL A 67 5.54 1.21 8.06
CA VAL A 67 4.28 1.13 7.30
C VAL A 67 3.95 2.51 6.76
N ILE A 68 3.90 2.61 5.44
CA ILE A 68 3.65 3.88 4.74
C ILE A 68 2.30 3.79 4.03
N ASP A 69 1.42 4.75 4.29
CA ASP A 69 0.20 4.92 3.52
C ASP A 69 0.35 6.11 2.56
N ASN A 70 -0.06 5.89 1.32
CA ASN A 70 -0.05 6.95 0.31
C ASN A 70 -1.45 7.09 -0.31
N GLY A 71 -1.86 8.33 -0.52
CA GLY A 71 -3.08 8.65 -1.23
C GLY A 71 -2.95 8.50 -2.74
N ALA A 72 -4.09 8.52 -3.43
CA ALA A 72 -4.10 8.44 -4.90
C ALA A 72 -3.31 9.56 -5.57
N SER A 73 -3.33 10.77 -5.00
CA SER A 73 -2.61 11.93 -5.52
C SER A 73 -1.09 11.84 -5.31
N SER A 74 -0.63 11.24 -4.21
CA SER A 74 0.79 11.10 -3.90
C SER A 74 1.45 9.86 -4.50
N PHE A 75 0.66 8.90 -4.98
CA PHE A 75 1.15 7.63 -5.49
C PHE A 75 2.13 7.78 -6.67
N VAL A 76 1.75 8.52 -7.72
CA VAL A 76 2.60 8.69 -8.91
C VAL A 76 3.88 9.47 -8.58
N PRO A 77 3.83 10.64 -7.90
CA PRO A 77 5.03 11.36 -7.49
C PRO A 77 5.96 10.54 -6.60
N LEU A 78 5.41 9.81 -5.61
CA LEU A 78 6.20 8.97 -4.71
C LEU A 78 6.89 7.83 -5.48
N SER A 79 6.15 7.13 -6.34
CA SER A 79 6.71 6.04 -7.15
C SER A 79 7.83 6.54 -8.05
N HIS A 80 7.63 7.68 -8.72
CA HIS A 80 8.65 8.31 -9.56
C HIS A 80 9.88 8.69 -8.74
N TYR A 81 9.69 9.31 -7.57
CA TYR A 81 10.79 9.67 -6.67
C TYR A 81 11.59 8.43 -6.25
N LEU A 82 10.93 7.39 -5.78
CA LEU A 82 11.59 6.15 -5.33
C LEU A 82 12.43 5.50 -6.45
N VAL A 83 11.89 5.43 -7.66
CA VAL A 83 12.57 4.80 -8.81
C VAL A 83 13.71 5.68 -9.30
N THR A 84 13.49 6.98 -9.52
CA THR A 84 14.49 7.91 -10.10
C THR A 84 15.69 8.08 -9.17
N ASN A 85 15.46 8.12 -7.86
CA ASN A 85 16.53 8.29 -6.87
C ASN A 85 17.09 6.95 -6.34
N GLN A 86 16.72 5.82 -6.96
CA GLN A 86 17.20 4.48 -6.59
C GLN A 86 17.00 4.15 -5.10
N VAL A 87 15.95 4.71 -4.50
CA VAL A 87 15.67 4.55 -3.06
C VAL A 87 15.52 3.08 -2.64
N PRO A 88 14.87 2.18 -3.43
CA PRO A 88 14.79 0.77 -3.06
C PRO A 88 16.15 0.08 -2.94
N ALA A 89 17.10 0.40 -3.82
CA ALA A 89 18.47 -0.13 -3.75
C ALA A 89 19.20 0.39 -2.52
N LEU A 90 19.11 1.70 -2.25
CA LEU A 90 19.66 2.31 -1.05
C LEU A 90 19.11 1.67 0.23
N LEU A 91 17.79 1.49 0.33
CA LEU A 91 17.17 0.85 1.49
C LEU A 91 17.62 -0.60 1.64
N HIS A 92 17.78 -1.32 0.53
CA HIS A 92 18.29 -2.69 0.55
C HIS A 92 19.73 -2.77 1.07
N GLU A 93 20.63 -1.88 0.64
CA GLU A 93 22.00 -1.78 1.16
C GLU A 93 22.02 -1.46 2.67
N MET A 94 21.00 -0.76 3.17
CA MET A 94 20.84 -0.44 4.59
C MET A 94 20.16 -1.57 5.40
N GLY A 95 19.84 -2.70 4.74
CA GLY A 95 19.22 -3.86 5.37
C GLY A 95 17.68 -3.84 5.43
N HIS A 96 17.04 -2.92 4.72
CA HIS A 96 15.58 -2.87 4.60
C HIS A 96 15.09 -3.60 3.35
N GLU A 97 13.95 -4.27 3.45
CA GLU A 97 13.25 -4.85 2.31
C GLU A 97 12.03 -3.98 1.96
N LEU A 98 11.92 -3.57 0.69
CA LEU A 98 10.75 -2.84 0.21
C LEU A 98 9.67 -3.81 -0.26
N VAL A 99 8.54 -3.79 0.43
CA VAL A 99 7.34 -4.55 0.06
C VAL A 99 6.23 -3.59 -0.36
N VAL A 100 5.81 -3.68 -1.61
CA VAL A 100 4.75 -2.84 -2.19
C VAL A 100 3.42 -3.60 -2.08
N HIS A 101 2.49 -3.07 -1.31
CA HIS A 101 1.13 -3.58 -1.20
C HIS A 101 0.25 -2.92 -2.25
N THR A 102 -0.35 -3.71 -3.14
CA THR A 102 -1.24 -3.21 -4.19
C THR A 102 -2.60 -3.91 -4.11
N VAL A 103 -3.65 -3.20 -4.50
CA VAL A 103 -5.03 -3.71 -4.45
C VAL A 103 -5.53 -3.96 -5.86
N ILE A 104 -6.01 -5.16 -6.11
CA ILE A 104 -6.80 -5.48 -7.30
C ILE A 104 -8.27 -5.47 -6.89
N THR A 105 -9.03 -4.60 -7.50
CA THR A 105 -10.45 -4.41 -7.18
C THR A 105 -11.31 -4.98 -8.29
N GLY A 106 -12.33 -5.76 -7.94
CA GLY A 106 -13.28 -6.32 -8.90
C GLY A 106 -14.21 -5.27 -9.52
N GLY A 107 -15.04 -5.70 -10.45
CA GLY A 107 -16.00 -4.83 -11.14
C GLY A 107 -15.34 -3.84 -12.12
N GLN A 108 -15.85 -2.61 -12.18
CA GLN A 108 -15.41 -1.61 -13.16
C GLN A 108 -13.93 -1.23 -13.03
N ALA A 109 -13.37 -1.27 -11.83
CA ALA A 109 -11.98 -0.91 -11.58
C ALA A 109 -10.97 -2.04 -11.85
N LEU A 110 -11.43 -3.23 -12.27
CA LEU A 110 -10.56 -4.39 -12.41
C LEU A 110 -9.41 -4.16 -13.40
N VAL A 111 -9.73 -3.68 -14.60
CA VAL A 111 -8.73 -3.47 -15.66
C VAL A 111 -7.71 -2.40 -15.26
N ASP A 112 -8.17 -1.32 -14.64
CA ASP A 112 -7.31 -0.22 -14.21
C ASP A 112 -6.36 -0.67 -13.09
N THR A 113 -6.87 -1.42 -12.11
CA THR A 113 -6.04 -1.92 -11.01
C THR A 113 -5.06 -3.01 -11.45
N LEU A 114 -5.43 -3.87 -12.41
CA LEU A 114 -4.52 -4.82 -13.05
C LEU A 114 -3.40 -4.11 -13.83
N SER A 115 -3.76 -3.07 -14.57
CA SER A 115 -2.79 -2.26 -15.34
C SER A 115 -1.84 -1.52 -14.39
N GLY A 116 -2.36 -0.94 -13.31
CA GLY A 116 -1.57 -0.30 -12.27
C GLY A 116 -0.55 -1.25 -11.62
N PHE A 117 -0.97 -2.46 -11.26
CA PHE A 117 -0.06 -3.49 -10.75
C PHE A 117 1.03 -3.86 -11.76
N ALA A 118 0.66 -4.10 -13.02
CA ALA A 118 1.63 -4.46 -14.06
C ALA A 118 2.65 -3.33 -14.30
N GLN A 119 2.18 -2.07 -14.29
CA GLN A 119 3.04 -0.90 -14.42
C GLN A 119 4.03 -0.78 -13.24
N LEU A 120 3.55 -0.90 -12.00
CA LEU A 120 4.40 -0.91 -10.82
C LEU A 120 5.46 -2.00 -10.90
N ALA A 121 5.06 -3.23 -11.22
CA ALA A 121 5.98 -4.35 -11.32
C ALA A 121 7.03 -4.17 -12.42
N SER A 122 6.73 -3.38 -13.47
CA SER A 122 7.70 -3.06 -14.53
C SER A 122 8.64 -1.91 -14.18
N GLN A 123 8.19 -0.96 -13.35
CA GLN A 123 8.97 0.25 -13.02
C GLN A 123 9.87 0.07 -11.80
N PHE A 124 9.41 -0.68 -10.80
CA PHE A 124 10.19 -0.89 -9.59
C PHE A 124 11.33 -1.89 -9.82
N PRO A 125 12.50 -1.67 -9.21
CA PRO A 125 13.66 -2.56 -9.35
C PRO A 125 13.38 -3.95 -8.75
N ALA A 126 14.23 -4.93 -9.08
CA ALA A 126 14.03 -6.34 -8.74
C ALA A 126 13.97 -6.61 -7.23
N GLU A 127 14.59 -5.77 -6.43
CA GLU A 127 14.62 -5.82 -4.97
C GLU A 127 13.24 -5.59 -4.34
N ALA A 128 12.37 -4.82 -5.02
CA ALA A 128 11.02 -4.59 -4.51
C ALA A 128 10.13 -5.82 -4.71
N ARG A 129 9.48 -6.28 -3.64
CA ARG A 129 8.52 -7.39 -3.63
C ARG A 129 7.08 -6.85 -3.60
N PHE A 130 6.13 -7.63 -4.10
CA PHE A 130 4.72 -7.23 -4.14
C PHE A 130 3.87 -8.16 -3.29
N VAL A 131 2.93 -7.57 -2.54
CA VAL A 131 1.81 -8.26 -1.92
C VAL A 131 0.53 -7.75 -2.58
N VAL A 132 -0.22 -8.65 -3.20
CA VAL A 132 -1.43 -8.31 -3.94
C VAL A 132 -2.64 -8.61 -3.06
N TRP A 133 -3.48 -7.60 -2.83
CA TRP A 133 -4.74 -7.72 -2.12
C TRP A 133 -5.89 -7.81 -3.11
N LEU A 134 -6.62 -8.90 -3.08
CA LEU A 134 -7.79 -9.11 -3.93
C LEU A 134 -9.05 -8.62 -3.18
N ASN A 135 -9.64 -7.53 -3.67
CA ASN A 135 -10.82 -6.90 -3.08
C ASN A 135 -12.05 -7.14 -3.96
N PRO A 136 -12.93 -8.08 -3.61
CA PRO A 136 -14.14 -8.40 -4.37
C PRO A 136 -15.32 -7.46 -4.09
N TYR A 137 -15.14 -6.38 -3.32
CA TYR A 137 -16.22 -5.50 -2.85
C TYR A 137 -17.14 -4.99 -3.99
N TRP A 138 -16.57 -4.68 -5.17
CA TRP A 138 -17.31 -4.20 -6.33
C TRP A 138 -17.65 -5.30 -7.35
N GLY A 139 -17.36 -6.55 -7.03
CA GLY A 139 -17.62 -7.70 -7.87
C GLY A 139 -16.45 -8.68 -7.90
N PRO A 140 -16.62 -9.81 -8.60
CA PRO A 140 -15.60 -10.84 -8.69
C PRO A 140 -14.34 -10.30 -9.39
N ILE A 141 -13.18 -10.86 -8.99
CA ILE A 141 -11.90 -10.56 -9.63
C ILE A 141 -11.70 -11.61 -10.72
N GLU A 142 -12.43 -11.40 -11.81
CA GLU A 142 -12.46 -12.29 -12.96
C GLU A 142 -12.59 -11.47 -14.25
N HIS A 143 -11.84 -11.83 -15.26
CA HIS A 143 -11.90 -11.20 -16.58
C HIS A 143 -11.87 -12.27 -17.67
N GLU A 144 -12.86 -12.27 -18.57
CA GLU A 144 -13.00 -13.26 -19.64
C GLU A 144 -12.94 -14.73 -19.15
N GLY A 145 -13.58 -15.03 -18.01
CA GLY A 145 -13.59 -16.36 -17.42
C GLY A 145 -12.27 -16.79 -16.75
N LYS A 146 -11.34 -15.86 -16.56
CA LYS A 146 -10.03 -16.10 -15.92
C LYS A 146 -9.97 -15.43 -14.56
N THR A 147 -9.53 -16.18 -13.56
CA THR A 147 -9.22 -15.64 -12.23
C THR A 147 -7.93 -14.83 -12.25
N PHE A 148 -7.66 -14.03 -11.21
CA PHE A 148 -6.46 -13.19 -11.10
C PHE A 148 -5.16 -13.94 -11.47
N GLU A 149 -4.98 -15.14 -10.94
CA GLU A 149 -3.76 -15.93 -11.15
C GLU A 149 -3.59 -16.43 -12.59
N GLN A 150 -4.64 -16.38 -13.38
CA GLN A 150 -4.63 -16.75 -14.82
C GLN A 150 -4.45 -15.53 -15.73
N LEU A 151 -4.59 -14.32 -15.19
CA LEU A 151 -4.46 -13.09 -15.95
C LEU A 151 -2.99 -12.75 -16.25
N LYS A 152 -2.78 -12.12 -17.42
CA LYS A 152 -1.43 -11.75 -17.88
C LYS A 152 -0.70 -10.86 -16.90
N ALA A 153 -1.39 -9.95 -16.22
CA ALA A 153 -0.80 -9.07 -15.22
C ALA A 153 -0.08 -9.86 -14.12
N TYR A 154 -0.69 -10.94 -13.62
CA TYR A 154 -0.06 -11.80 -12.63
C TYR A 154 0.97 -12.74 -13.24
N THR A 155 0.62 -13.49 -14.31
CA THR A 155 1.51 -14.53 -14.84
C THR A 155 2.86 -13.98 -15.32
N ALA A 156 2.86 -12.75 -15.86
CA ALA A 156 4.08 -12.08 -16.29
C ALA A 156 4.94 -11.56 -15.12
N ASN A 157 4.34 -11.35 -13.94
CA ASN A 157 5.00 -10.75 -12.78
C ASN A 157 5.05 -11.68 -11.55
N LYS A 158 4.67 -12.96 -11.72
CA LYS A 158 4.53 -13.93 -10.64
C LYS A 158 5.78 -14.04 -9.76
N ALA A 159 6.97 -13.98 -10.34
CA ALA A 159 8.24 -14.08 -9.61
C ALA A 159 8.45 -12.93 -8.62
N ARG A 160 7.75 -11.81 -8.80
CA ARG A 160 7.83 -10.62 -7.95
C ARG A 160 6.77 -10.58 -6.86
N VAL A 161 5.75 -11.45 -6.96
CA VAL A 161 4.65 -11.51 -5.99
C VAL A 161 5.04 -12.41 -4.82
N ALA A 162 5.20 -11.81 -3.65
CA ALA A 162 5.52 -12.51 -2.41
C ALA A 162 4.29 -13.21 -1.81
N ALA A 163 3.12 -12.58 -1.93
CA ALA A 163 1.86 -13.14 -1.43
C ALA A 163 0.65 -12.55 -2.15
N ILE A 164 -0.43 -13.32 -2.14
CA ILE A 164 -1.77 -12.88 -2.53
C ILE A 164 -2.65 -12.99 -1.28
N ILE A 165 -3.35 -11.91 -0.94
CA ILE A 165 -4.27 -11.84 0.20
C ILE A 165 -5.67 -11.64 -0.34
N GLN A 166 -6.57 -12.57 -0.04
CA GLN A 166 -7.98 -12.45 -0.38
C GLN A 166 -8.69 -11.68 0.72
N ILE A 167 -9.25 -10.51 0.40
CA ILE A 167 -10.15 -9.80 1.30
C ILE A 167 -11.48 -10.55 1.29
N PRO A 168 -12.01 -10.97 2.44
CA PRO A 168 -13.28 -11.68 2.49
C PRO A 168 -14.42 -10.76 2.03
N ASP A 169 -15.34 -11.33 1.25
CA ASP A 169 -16.60 -10.68 0.92
C ASP A 169 -17.57 -10.85 2.11
N LEU A 170 -17.61 -9.87 2.98
CA LEU A 170 -18.43 -9.89 4.18
C LEU A 170 -19.83 -9.34 3.86
N LYS A 171 -20.86 -10.10 4.24
CA LYS A 171 -22.25 -9.65 4.11
C LYS A 171 -22.47 -8.38 4.93
N LYS A 172 -23.01 -7.33 4.29
CA LYS A 172 -23.26 -6.03 4.94
C LYS A 172 -24.18 -6.13 6.16
N GLU A 173 -25.14 -7.06 6.12
CA GLU A 173 -26.11 -7.24 7.19
C GLU A 173 -25.53 -7.85 8.48
N THR A 174 -24.25 -8.21 8.48
CA THR A 174 -23.57 -8.82 9.63
C THR A 174 -22.20 -8.18 9.83
N TYR A 175 -21.14 -8.96 9.77
CA TYR A 175 -19.75 -8.51 9.98
C TYR A 175 -19.31 -7.37 9.06
N GLY A 176 -19.92 -7.22 7.87
CA GLY A 176 -19.57 -6.15 6.95
C GLY A 176 -19.96 -4.77 7.48
N GLN A 177 -21.10 -4.65 8.19
CA GLN A 177 -21.50 -3.40 8.83
C GLN A 177 -20.60 -3.09 10.03
N ASP A 178 -20.38 -4.08 10.91
CA ASP A 178 -19.52 -3.91 12.09
C ASP A 178 -18.10 -3.49 11.68
N LEU A 179 -17.53 -4.11 10.62
CA LEU A 179 -16.23 -3.73 10.09
C LEU A 179 -16.25 -2.32 9.50
N SER A 180 -17.31 -1.95 8.78
CA SER A 180 -17.46 -0.60 8.23
C SER A 180 -17.47 0.47 9.32
N ASP A 181 -18.26 0.23 10.37
CA ASP A 181 -18.38 1.16 11.50
C ASP A 181 -17.04 1.27 12.24
N MET A 182 -16.39 0.14 12.50
CA MET A 182 -15.07 0.12 13.12
C MET A 182 -14.02 0.92 12.30
N LEU A 183 -14.05 0.78 10.98
CA LEU A 183 -13.12 1.52 10.09
C LEU A 183 -13.45 3.01 10.02
N GLN A 184 -14.76 3.38 10.06
CA GLN A 184 -15.18 4.78 10.09
C GLN A 184 -14.80 5.46 11.40
N ASP A 185 -14.98 4.78 12.52
CA ASP A 185 -14.63 5.26 13.86
C ASP A 185 -13.12 5.16 14.15
N ARG A 186 -12.34 4.59 13.22
CA ARG A 186 -10.88 4.38 13.34
C ARG A 186 -10.51 3.63 14.62
N LEU A 187 -11.33 2.66 14.97
CA LEU A 187 -11.07 1.79 16.11
C LEU A 187 -9.93 0.80 15.78
N THR A 188 -9.19 0.46 16.81
CA THR A 188 -8.01 -0.45 16.72
C THR A 188 -8.15 -1.60 17.71
#